data_6e1f42090e940941720fe469d73dd527
#
_entry.id   6e1f42090e940941720fe469d73dd527
#
_cell.length_a   1.000
_cell.length_b   1.000
_cell.length_c   1.000
_cell.angle_alpha   90.00
_cell.angle_beta   90.00
_cell.angle_gamma   90.00
#
_symmetry.space_group_name_H-M   'P 1'
#
loop_
_entity.id
_entity.type
_entity.pdbx_description
1 polymer ?
#
loop_
_entity_poly.entity_id
_entity_poly.type
_entity_poly.pdbx_seq_one_letter_code
_entity_poly.pdbx_strand_id
1 'polypeptide(L)'
;GCALVGSIAGVLFAGKLSDRYGRKVTMLIAALFFSVSGIGCAITGSFDQLVIARILGGVGIGVVSIVSPLYISEVSIARYRGRLVSLYQLAVTLGFLGAYLANYQLLHFSQSGAILGDGWMHTIFVSEVWRGMLGLSSVPSLLFFVVVLFIPESPRWLVLRNCDERALGVFQRIYLSTQEAQTQLEETKSVVQSEAKSDWKFLLQPGIFKAVLIGAAIAILGQFMGVNAVLYYGPSIFEEAGLSGGDALFSQVLVGLVNAVTTVIAVFIIDKVGRKKLVYYGVSGMVLSLLLIGFYFRFSISLGLPNNFLLFFFLFYVFCCAISISAVIFVLLSEMYPTRIRGMAMSIAGFALWVGTYLVGQLTPWMLQNLTPAGTFLLFAIMCVPYILIVWKLIPETTGKSLEEIERYWMKK
;
A
#
# COMPACT_ATOMS: atom_id res chain seq x y z
N GLY A 1 14.22 -1.59 6.53
CA GLY A 1 13.88 -3.02 6.65
C GLY A 1 13.05 -3.38 7.89
N CYS A 2 13.42 -2.95 9.09
CA CYS A 2 12.79 -3.38 10.35
C CYS A 2 11.27 -3.11 10.42
N ALA A 3 10.79 -1.95 9.94
CA ALA A 3 9.35 -1.67 9.88
C ALA A 3 8.59 -2.65 8.98
N LEU A 4 9.19 -3.13 7.89
CA LEU A 4 8.56 -4.11 7.00
C LEU A 4 8.44 -5.50 7.65
N VAL A 5 9.39 -5.90 8.51
CA VAL A 5 9.26 -7.10 9.36
C VAL A 5 8.04 -6.97 10.27
N GLY A 6 7.91 -5.81 10.92
CA GLY A 6 6.73 -5.50 11.73
C GLY A 6 5.43 -5.60 10.91
N SER A 7 5.42 -5.09 9.67
CA SER A 7 4.23 -5.12 8.80
C SER A 7 3.81 -6.55 8.45
N ILE A 8 4.75 -7.44 8.16
CA ILE A 8 4.45 -8.85 7.92
C ILE A 8 3.80 -9.48 9.16
N ALA A 9 4.38 -9.25 10.34
CA ALA A 9 3.80 -9.71 11.59
C ALA A 9 2.39 -9.14 11.82
N GLY A 10 2.21 -7.83 11.60
CA GLY A 10 0.92 -7.16 11.71
C GLY A 10 -0.17 -7.77 10.82
N VAL A 11 0.15 -8.06 9.56
CA VAL A 11 -0.79 -8.72 8.61
C VAL A 11 -1.22 -10.11 9.10
N LEU A 12 -0.29 -10.91 9.62
CA LEU A 12 -0.60 -12.26 10.11
C LEU A 12 -1.60 -12.26 11.28
N PHE A 13 -1.54 -11.24 12.14
CA PHE A 13 -2.43 -11.14 13.29
C PHE A 13 -3.67 -10.27 13.04
N ALA A 14 -3.68 -9.44 12.00
CA ALA A 14 -4.73 -8.47 11.72
C ALA A 14 -6.13 -9.09 11.68
N GLY A 15 -6.31 -10.20 10.97
CA GLY A 15 -7.59 -10.90 10.86
C GLY A 15 -8.10 -11.37 12.22
N LYS A 16 -7.30 -12.15 12.94
CA LYS A 16 -7.69 -12.68 14.26
C LYS A 16 -8.00 -11.57 15.27
N LEU A 17 -7.20 -10.50 15.26
CA LEU A 17 -7.38 -9.34 16.14
C LEU A 17 -8.69 -8.62 15.82
N SER A 18 -8.94 -8.37 14.54
CA SER A 18 -10.13 -7.70 14.02
C SER A 18 -11.41 -8.50 14.27
N ASP A 19 -11.36 -9.84 14.15
CA ASP A 19 -12.50 -10.70 14.41
C ASP A 19 -12.80 -10.83 15.89
N ARG A 20 -11.76 -10.82 16.74
CA ARG A 20 -11.92 -10.94 18.19
C ARG A 20 -12.38 -9.65 18.87
N TYR A 21 -11.77 -8.51 18.54
CA TYR A 21 -11.96 -7.25 19.25
C TYR A 21 -12.80 -6.22 18.47
N GLY A 22 -13.08 -6.46 17.20
CA GLY A 22 -13.75 -5.53 16.29
C GLY A 22 -12.76 -4.70 15.48
N ARG A 23 -13.31 -4.07 14.45
CA ARG A 23 -12.52 -3.28 13.51
C ARG A 23 -12.01 -2.00 14.16
N LYS A 24 -12.90 -1.29 14.88
CA LYS A 24 -12.59 -0.05 15.58
C LYS A 24 -11.47 -0.21 16.60
N VAL A 25 -11.59 -1.19 17.51
CA VAL A 25 -10.59 -1.43 18.55
C VAL A 25 -9.25 -1.82 17.95
N THR A 26 -9.26 -2.64 16.91
CA THR A 26 -8.04 -3.06 16.20
C THR A 26 -7.34 -1.87 15.53
N MET A 27 -8.09 -0.93 14.93
CA MET A 27 -7.53 0.30 14.37
C MET A 27 -6.99 1.23 15.48
N LEU A 28 -7.63 1.31 16.65
CA LEU A 28 -7.10 2.08 17.79
C LEU A 28 -5.77 1.52 18.31
N ILE A 29 -5.65 0.19 18.41
CA ILE A 29 -4.38 -0.46 18.78
C ILE A 29 -3.29 -0.14 17.77
N ALA A 30 -3.60 -0.20 16.47
CA ALA A 30 -2.65 0.14 15.42
C ALA A 30 -2.26 1.62 15.45
N ALA A 31 -3.21 2.54 15.69
CA ALA A 31 -2.94 3.96 15.84
C ALA A 31 -2.05 4.27 17.05
N LEU A 32 -2.25 3.54 18.15
CA LEU A 32 -1.36 3.60 19.32
C LEU A 32 0.07 3.16 18.95
N PHE A 33 0.23 2.06 18.23
CA PHE A 33 1.54 1.59 17.76
C PHE A 33 2.23 2.61 16.85
N PHE A 34 1.49 3.27 15.96
CA PHE A 34 2.03 4.36 15.15
C PHE A 34 2.51 5.53 15.98
N SER A 35 1.70 5.96 16.94
CA SER A 35 2.03 7.11 17.80
C SER A 35 3.26 6.82 18.66
N VAL A 36 3.30 5.64 19.29
CA VAL A 36 4.46 5.18 20.08
C VAL A 36 5.71 5.05 19.20
N SER A 37 5.58 4.55 17.98
CA SER A 37 6.68 4.45 17.03
C SER A 37 7.22 5.83 16.64
N GLY A 38 6.34 6.77 16.26
CA GLY A 38 6.75 8.12 15.85
C GLY A 38 7.47 8.86 16.98
N ILE A 39 6.86 8.89 18.17
CA ILE A 39 7.45 9.51 19.36
C ILE A 39 8.74 8.79 19.76
N GLY A 40 8.73 7.45 19.79
CA GLY A 40 9.89 6.64 20.13
C GLY A 40 11.08 6.92 19.21
N CYS A 41 10.85 7.03 17.88
CA CYS A 41 11.92 7.37 16.94
C CYS A 41 12.51 8.77 17.16
N ALA A 42 11.72 9.73 17.64
CA ALA A 42 12.20 11.09 17.92
C ALA A 42 13.11 11.15 19.16
N ILE A 43 12.80 10.36 20.20
CA ILE A 43 13.49 10.46 21.51
C ILE A 43 14.50 9.34 21.79
N THR A 44 14.63 8.34 20.88
CA THR A 44 15.49 7.18 21.08
C THR A 44 16.96 7.59 21.33
N GLY A 45 17.63 6.93 22.28
CA GLY A 45 19.05 7.15 22.60
C GLY A 45 19.96 6.07 22.00
N SER A 46 19.44 5.00 21.42
CA SER A 46 20.22 3.91 20.86
C SER A 46 19.62 3.32 19.59
N PHE A 47 20.47 2.67 18.80
CA PHE A 47 20.04 2.02 17.55
C PHE A 47 18.99 0.91 17.81
N ASP A 48 19.17 0.12 18.87
CA ASP A 48 18.24 -0.96 19.20
C ASP A 48 16.84 -0.44 19.56
N GLN A 49 16.76 0.66 20.31
CA GLN A 49 15.50 1.33 20.60
C GLN A 49 14.82 1.84 19.33
N LEU A 50 15.60 2.41 18.40
CA LEU A 50 15.08 2.84 17.10
C LEU A 50 14.49 1.66 16.32
N VAL A 51 15.19 0.53 16.27
CA VAL A 51 14.75 -0.69 15.60
C VAL A 51 13.43 -1.19 16.20
N ILE A 52 13.33 -1.25 17.53
CA ILE A 52 12.12 -1.68 18.24
C ILE A 52 10.95 -0.75 17.92
N ALA A 53 11.16 0.56 18.02
CA ALA A 53 10.14 1.57 17.69
C ALA A 53 9.65 1.42 16.24
N ARG A 54 10.56 1.20 15.29
CA ARG A 54 10.23 0.98 13.87
C ARG A 54 9.47 -0.33 13.63
N ILE A 55 9.80 -1.42 14.34
CA ILE A 55 9.06 -2.69 14.27
C ILE A 55 7.62 -2.50 14.78
N LEU A 56 7.44 -1.82 15.92
CA LEU A 56 6.11 -1.53 16.47
C LEU A 56 5.25 -0.72 15.49
N GLY A 57 5.82 0.34 14.90
CA GLY A 57 5.14 1.08 13.84
C GLY A 57 4.78 0.21 12.64
N GLY A 58 5.69 -0.69 12.26
CA GLY A 58 5.46 -1.68 11.22
C GLY A 58 4.27 -2.59 11.51
N VAL A 59 4.14 -3.12 12.72
CA VAL A 59 2.98 -3.94 13.12
C VAL A 59 1.68 -3.14 12.91
N GLY A 60 1.65 -1.87 13.31
CA GLY A 60 0.52 -0.97 13.04
C GLY A 60 0.20 -0.85 11.55
N ILE A 61 1.23 -0.65 10.69
CA ILE A 61 1.07 -0.58 9.22
C ILE A 61 0.42 -1.86 8.69
N GLY A 62 0.94 -3.03 9.08
CA GLY A 62 0.39 -4.32 8.64
C GLY A 62 -1.07 -4.51 9.05
N VAL A 63 -1.41 -4.18 10.28
CA VAL A 63 -2.79 -4.27 10.79
C VAL A 63 -3.72 -3.36 10.00
N VAL A 64 -3.39 -2.08 9.86
CA VAL A 64 -4.25 -1.07 9.20
C VAL A 64 -4.40 -1.37 7.72
N SER A 65 -3.37 -1.91 7.05
CA SER A 65 -3.43 -2.26 5.62
C SER A 65 -4.51 -3.30 5.29
N ILE A 66 -4.89 -4.12 6.25
CA ILE A 66 -5.96 -5.11 6.11
C ILE A 66 -7.28 -4.58 6.70
N VAL A 67 -7.25 -4.02 7.91
CA VAL A 67 -8.46 -3.69 8.65
C VAL A 67 -9.16 -2.43 8.12
N SER A 68 -8.42 -1.41 7.65
CA SER A 68 -9.04 -0.18 7.14
C SER A 68 -9.83 -0.39 5.86
N PRO A 69 -9.32 -1.04 4.79
CA PRO A 69 -10.13 -1.33 3.61
C PRO A 69 -11.32 -2.23 3.94
N LEU A 70 -11.15 -3.20 4.85
CA LEU A 70 -12.22 -4.08 5.32
C LEU A 70 -13.32 -3.25 6.00
N TYR A 71 -12.97 -2.40 6.96
CA TYR A 71 -13.92 -1.51 7.65
C TYR A 71 -14.66 -0.61 6.65
N ILE A 72 -13.95 0.04 5.73
CA ILE A 72 -14.54 0.89 4.70
C ILE A 72 -15.56 0.09 3.88
N SER A 73 -15.25 -1.14 3.50
CA SER A 73 -16.15 -1.99 2.72
C SER A 73 -17.40 -2.41 3.49
N GLU A 74 -17.29 -2.57 4.83
CA GLU A 74 -18.39 -3.00 5.71
C GLU A 74 -19.33 -1.85 6.08
N VAL A 75 -18.85 -0.61 6.13
CA VAL A 75 -19.67 0.58 6.43
C VAL A 75 -20.14 1.32 5.17
N SER A 76 -19.77 0.85 3.99
CA SER A 76 -20.09 1.52 2.72
C SER A 76 -21.38 0.96 2.10
N ILE A 77 -22.22 1.86 1.57
CA ILE A 77 -23.33 1.48 0.71
C ILE A 77 -22.78 0.77 -0.53
N ALA A 78 -23.42 -0.33 -0.94
CA ALA A 78 -22.95 -1.19 -2.04
C ALA A 78 -22.63 -0.41 -3.33
N ARG A 79 -23.46 0.58 -3.68
CA ARG A 79 -23.29 1.45 -4.86
C ARG A 79 -21.95 2.23 -4.87
N TYR A 80 -21.43 2.62 -3.70
CA TYR A 80 -20.24 3.48 -3.58
C TYR A 80 -19.03 2.74 -3.01
N ARG A 81 -19.19 1.47 -2.61
CA ARG A 81 -18.14 0.67 -1.92
C ARG A 81 -16.81 0.69 -2.66
N GLY A 82 -16.81 0.41 -3.96
CA GLY A 82 -15.59 0.39 -4.77
C GLY A 82 -14.85 1.73 -4.74
N ARG A 83 -15.57 2.85 -4.90
CA ARG A 83 -14.97 4.19 -4.85
C ARG A 83 -14.40 4.52 -3.47
N LEU A 84 -15.13 4.18 -2.40
CA LEU A 84 -14.68 4.44 -1.03
C LEU A 84 -13.47 3.59 -0.66
N VAL A 85 -13.40 2.34 -1.07
CA VAL A 85 -12.21 1.50 -0.90
C VAL A 85 -11.03 2.04 -1.71
N SER A 86 -11.26 2.59 -2.90
CA SER A 86 -10.19 3.23 -3.69
C SER A 86 -9.61 4.48 -3.03
N LEU A 87 -10.38 5.17 -2.17
CA LEU A 87 -9.85 6.29 -1.38
C LEU A 87 -8.77 5.85 -0.39
N TYR A 88 -8.76 4.59 0.05
CA TYR A 88 -7.67 4.06 0.85
C TYR A 88 -6.33 4.15 0.10
N GLN A 89 -6.28 3.73 -1.17
CA GLN A 89 -5.06 3.83 -1.97
C GLN A 89 -4.66 5.29 -2.21
N LEU A 90 -5.63 6.17 -2.44
CA LEU A 90 -5.36 7.60 -2.55
C LEU A 90 -4.79 8.17 -1.25
N ALA A 91 -5.32 7.78 -0.09
CA ALA A 91 -4.79 8.20 1.21
C ALA A 91 -3.34 7.75 1.42
N VAL A 92 -2.98 6.54 0.97
CA VAL A 92 -1.59 6.03 1.01
C VAL A 92 -0.66 6.93 0.17
N THR A 93 -1.05 7.26 -1.07
CA THR A 93 -0.21 8.12 -1.95
C THR A 93 -0.10 9.55 -1.44
N LEU A 94 -1.19 10.11 -0.88
CA LEU A 94 -1.14 11.42 -0.22
C LEU A 94 -0.27 11.40 1.03
N GLY A 95 -0.25 10.28 1.77
CA GLY A 95 0.64 10.07 2.91
C GLY A 95 2.12 10.11 2.49
N PHE A 96 2.49 9.45 1.40
CA PHE A 96 3.85 9.55 0.83
C PHE A 96 4.19 10.99 0.46
N LEU A 97 3.33 11.67 -0.29
CA LEU A 97 3.54 13.06 -0.68
C LEU A 97 3.71 13.97 0.55
N GLY A 98 2.84 13.83 1.55
CA GLY A 98 2.91 14.59 2.81
C GLY A 98 4.23 14.33 3.56
N ALA A 99 4.69 13.08 3.63
CA ALA A 99 5.96 12.72 4.25
C ALA A 99 7.16 13.32 3.50
N TYR A 100 7.15 13.30 2.17
CA TYR A 100 8.23 13.88 1.36
C TYR A 100 8.29 15.40 1.50
N LEU A 101 7.14 16.08 1.45
CA LEU A 101 7.04 17.52 1.70
C LEU A 101 7.55 17.89 3.11
N ALA A 102 7.13 17.14 4.11
CA ALA A 102 7.54 17.38 5.49
C ALA A 102 9.06 17.20 5.66
N ASN A 103 9.63 16.15 5.09
CA ASN A 103 11.08 15.90 5.15
C ASN A 103 11.87 16.99 4.42
N TYR A 104 11.42 17.43 3.26
CA TYR A 104 12.02 18.53 2.51
C TYR A 104 11.99 19.84 3.31
N GLN A 105 10.83 20.19 3.89
CA GLN A 105 10.71 21.41 4.71
C GLN A 105 11.55 21.36 5.99
N LEU A 106 11.61 20.21 6.66
CA LEU A 106 12.43 20.03 7.85
C LEU A 106 13.94 20.18 7.55
N LEU A 107 14.39 19.64 6.41
CA LEU A 107 15.79 19.83 6.00
C LEU A 107 16.07 21.32 5.74
N HIS A 108 15.22 22.03 5.01
CA HIS A 108 15.37 23.46 4.79
C HIS A 108 15.33 24.27 6.09
N PHE A 109 14.43 23.94 7.00
CA PHE A 109 14.35 24.56 8.30
C PHE A 109 15.66 24.39 9.10
N SER A 110 16.24 23.18 9.11
CA SER A 110 17.51 22.91 9.80
C SER A 110 18.68 23.72 9.24
N GLN A 111 18.65 24.01 7.93
CA GLN A 111 19.69 24.78 7.23
C GLN A 111 19.51 26.31 7.31
N SER A 112 18.32 26.78 7.65
CA SER A 112 17.96 28.22 7.65
C SER A 112 18.57 29.03 8.79
N GLY A 113 19.35 28.41 9.70
CA GLY A 113 19.95 29.08 10.86
C GLY A 113 18.92 29.51 11.92
N ALA A 114 17.73 28.91 11.93
CA ALA A 114 16.72 29.19 12.93
C ALA A 114 17.29 28.92 14.33
N ILE A 115 17.33 29.96 15.16
CA ILE A 115 17.82 29.91 16.54
C ILE A 115 16.72 29.29 17.40
N LEU A 116 16.70 27.97 17.45
CA LEU A 116 16.08 27.24 18.55
C LEU A 116 17.11 27.19 19.65
N GLY A 117 16.82 27.75 20.83
CA GLY A 117 17.76 27.75 21.97
C GLY A 117 18.32 26.34 22.25
N ASP A 118 19.46 26.25 22.90
CA ASP A 118 20.14 24.99 23.24
C ASP A 118 19.21 24.09 24.07
N GLY A 119 18.62 23.08 23.42
CA GLY A 119 17.68 22.18 24.07
C GLY A 119 17.28 21.01 23.16
N TRP A 120 16.41 20.15 23.67
CA TRP A 120 15.92 18.98 22.95
C TRP A 120 15.26 19.32 21.59
N MET A 121 14.65 20.50 21.46
CA MET A 121 14.10 20.96 20.18
C MET A 121 15.19 21.22 19.14
N HIS A 122 16.30 21.83 19.54
CA HIS A 122 17.44 22.02 18.63
C HIS A 122 18.01 20.68 18.16
N THR A 123 18.11 19.71 19.09
CA THR A 123 18.58 18.35 18.73
C THR A 123 17.67 17.69 17.69
N ILE A 124 16.35 17.74 17.87
CA ILE A 124 15.39 17.05 17.00
C ILE A 124 15.22 17.73 15.64
N PHE A 125 15.26 19.08 15.59
CA PHE A 125 14.92 19.80 14.36
C PHE A 125 16.11 20.44 13.62
N VAL A 126 17.29 20.50 14.24
CA VAL A 126 18.47 21.13 13.64
C VAL A 126 19.64 20.17 13.56
N SER A 127 20.17 19.67 14.69
CA SER A 127 21.39 18.86 14.69
C SER A 127 21.16 17.42 14.24
N GLU A 128 20.04 16.81 14.61
CA GLU A 128 19.67 15.45 14.20
C GLU A 128 18.29 15.45 13.53
N VAL A 129 18.18 16.18 12.43
CA VAL A 129 16.91 16.44 11.71
C VAL A 129 16.15 15.17 11.34
N TRP A 130 16.83 14.03 11.17
CA TRP A 130 16.22 12.73 10.93
C TRP A 130 15.25 12.31 12.05
N ARG A 131 15.49 12.74 13.29
CA ARG A 131 14.57 12.51 14.43
C ARG A 131 13.26 13.25 14.24
N GLY A 132 13.35 14.51 13.81
CA GLY A 132 12.18 15.32 13.46
C GLY A 132 11.39 14.70 12.30
N MET A 133 12.09 14.24 11.25
CA MET A 133 11.47 13.58 10.09
C MET A 133 10.70 12.32 10.49
N LEU A 134 11.25 11.47 11.33
CA LEU A 134 10.57 10.27 11.82
C LEU A 134 9.48 10.61 12.86
N GLY A 135 9.77 11.54 13.76
CA GLY A 135 8.88 11.96 14.84
C GLY A 135 7.60 12.64 14.33
N LEU A 136 7.68 13.36 13.21
CA LEU A 136 6.54 14.04 12.62
C LEU A 136 5.42 13.07 12.21
N SER A 137 5.74 11.81 11.97
CA SER A 137 4.75 10.76 11.71
C SER A 137 3.78 10.54 12.87
N SER A 138 4.12 10.97 14.10
CA SER A 138 3.23 10.92 15.25
C SER A 138 2.01 11.83 15.10
N VAL A 139 2.12 12.96 14.37
CA VAL A 139 1.02 13.92 14.19
C VAL A 139 -0.16 13.27 13.44
N PRO A 140 -0.01 12.73 12.21
CA PRO A 140 -1.11 12.03 11.55
C PRO A 140 -1.55 10.77 12.30
N SER A 141 -0.67 10.12 13.06
CA SER A 141 -1.02 8.95 13.86
C SER A 141 -1.95 9.28 15.02
N LEU A 142 -1.67 10.38 15.75
CA LEU A 142 -2.53 10.88 16.81
C LEU A 142 -3.87 11.37 16.26
N LEU A 143 -3.84 12.07 15.12
CA LEU A 143 -5.07 12.47 14.43
C LEU A 143 -5.92 11.24 14.05
N PHE A 144 -5.30 10.21 13.50
CA PHE A 144 -5.98 8.95 13.19
C PHE A 144 -6.57 8.31 14.44
N PHE A 145 -5.81 8.26 15.54
CA PHE A 145 -6.30 7.74 16.82
C PHE A 145 -7.56 8.49 17.28
N VAL A 146 -7.51 9.83 17.28
CA VAL A 146 -8.65 10.67 17.66
C VAL A 146 -9.85 10.44 16.75
N VAL A 147 -9.66 10.43 15.43
CA VAL A 147 -10.76 10.20 14.47
C VAL A 147 -11.41 8.83 14.68
N VAL A 148 -10.61 7.78 14.89
CA VAL A 148 -11.13 6.43 15.11
C VAL A 148 -11.95 6.31 16.39
N LEU A 149 -11.72 7.14 17.41
CA LEU A 149 -12.57 7.17 18.61
C LEU A 149 -14.04 7.53 18.30
N PHE A 150 -14.29 8.35 17.29
CA PHE A 150 -15.63 8.84 16.94
C PHE A 150 -16.38 7.98 15.91
N ILE A 151 -15.69 7.10 15.16
CA ILE A 151 -16.37 6.21 14.22
C ILE A 151 -17.11 5.09 14.96
N PRO A 152 -18.24 4.58 14.39
CA PRO A 152 -18.94 3.44 14.96
C PRO A 152 -18.14 2.14 14.71
N GLU A 153 -18.51 1.07 15.40
CA GLU A 153 -17.99 -0.27 15.08
C GLU A 153 -18.66 -0.80 13.79
N SER A 154 -17.99 -1.73 13.10
CA SER A 154 -18.53 -2.36 11.90
C SER A 154 -19.89 -3.03 12.16
N PRO A 155 -20.93 -2.74 11.36
CA PRO A 155 -22.22 -3.40 11.52
C PRO A 155 -22.14 -4.90 11.26
N ARG A 156 -21.29 -5.35 10.34
CA ARG A 156 -21.07 -6.77 10.07
C ARG A 156 -20.44 -7.49 11.27
N TRP A 157 -19.47 -6.88 11.93
CA TRP A 157 -18.89 -7.46 13.15
C TRP A 157 -19.90 -7.50 14.30
N LEU A 158 -20.75 -6.47 14.43
CA LEU A 158 -21.83 -6.47 15.43
C LEU A 158 -22.81 -7.62 15.22
N VAL A 159 -23.19 -7.92 13.95
CA VAL A 159 -24.02 -9.08 13.60
C VAL A 159 -23.33 -10.40 13.96
N LEU A 160 -22.03 -10.54 13.64
CA LEU A 160 -21.22 -11.71 14.05
C LEU A 160 -21.21 -11.94 15.57
N ARG A 161 -21.41 -10.88 16.36
CA ARG A 161 -21.48 -10.91 17.83
C ARG A 161 -22.89 -10.97 18.39
N ASN A 162 -23.90 -11.17 17.53
CA ASN A 162 -25.32 -11.16 17.91
C ASN A 162 -25.78 -9.83 18.57
N CYS A 163 -25.17 -8.72 18.19
CA CYS A 163 -25.52 -7.38 18.66
C CYS A 163 -26.36 -6.64 17.61
N ASP A 164 -27.50 -7.24 17.22
CA ASP A 164 -28.33 -6.79 16.10
C ASP A 164 -28.88 -5.38 16.26
N GLU A 165 -29.31 -5.00 17.46
CA GLU A 165 -29.83 -3.64 17.74
C GLU A 165 -28.75 -2.57 17.48
N ARG A 166 -27.51 -2.83 17.90
CA ARG A 166 -26.40 -1.92 17.66
C ARG A 166 -26.02 -1.88 16.17
N ALA A 167 -26.08 -3.02 15.48
CA ALA A 167 -25.85 -3.11 14.05
C ALA A 167 -26.90 -2.30 13.28
N LEU A 168 -28.19 -2.45 13.64
CA LEU A 168 -29.28 -1.66 13.06
C LEU A 168 -29.07 -0.16 13.26
N GLY A 169 -28.66 0.26 14.46
CA GLY A 169 -28.35 1.68 14.75
C GLY A 169 -27.21 2.23 13.89
N VAL A 170 -26.23 1.41 13.50
CA VAL A 170 -25.17 1.81 12.56
C VAL A 170 -25.73 1.89 11.15
N PHE A 171 -26.52 0.90 10.69
CA PHE A 171 -27.16 0.93 9.36
C PHE A 171 -28.10 2.13 9.20
N GLN A 172 -28.85 2.51 10.24
CA GLN A 172 -29.72 3.71 10.22
C GLN A 172 -28.95 5.03 10.07
N ARG A 173 -27.66 5.07 10.45
CA ARG A 173 -26.79 6.23 10.17
C ARG A 173 -26.23 6.25 8.75
N ILE A 174 -26.17 5.11 8.10
CA ILE A 174 -25.62 4.92 6.74
C ILE A 174 -26.72 5.07 5.69
N TYR A 175 -27.89 4.48 5.94
CA TYR A 175 -29.03 4.47 5.03
C TYR A 175 -30.06 5.52 5.44
N LEU A 176 -30.64 6.21 4.46
CA LEU A 176 -31.63 7.26 4.70
C LEU A 176 -33.00 6.71 5.14
N SER A 177 -33.28 5.46 4.83
CA SER A 177 -34.56 4.78 5.13
C SER A 177 -34.37 3.70 6.19
N THR A 178 -35.23 3.70 7.23
CA THR A 178 -35.24 2.64 8.25
C THR A 178 -35.53 1.27 7.63
N GLN A 179 -36.32 1.21 6.56
CA GLN A 179 -36.65 -0.02 5.86
C GLN A 179 -35.46 -0.57 5.12
N GLU A 180 -34.63 0.29 4.45
CA GLU A 180 -33.38 -0.12 3.81
C GLU A 180 -32.37 -0.61 4.85
N ALA A 181 -32.25 0.07 5.98
CA ALA A 181 -31.36 -0.34 7.07
C ALA A 181 -31.75 -1.74 7.61
N GLN A 182 -33.03 -2.03 7.72
CA GLN A 182 -33.54 -3.30 8.17
C GLN A 182 -33.28 -4.42 7.16
N THR A 183 -33.51 -4.14 5.86
CA THR A 183 -33.19 -5.05 4.76
C THR A 183 -31.69 -5.39 4.74
N GLN A 184 -30.82 -4.39 4.90
CA GLN A 184 -29.36 -4.60 4.96
C GLN A 184 -28.90 -5.41 6.18
N LEU A 185 -29.58 -5.26 7.32
CA LEU A 185 -29.32 -6.09 8.50
C LEU A 185 -29.64 -7.56 8.19
N GLU A 186 -30.80 -7.86 7.60
CA GLU A 186 -31.19 -9.25 7.26
C GLU A 186 -30.29 -9.85 6.18
N GLU A 187 -29.94 -9.09 5.16
CA GLU A 187 -28.95 -9.52 4.15
C GLU A 187 -27.60 -9.84 4.80
N THR A 188 -27.11 -8.96 5.69
CA THR A 188 -25.84 -9.19 6.39
C THR A 188 -25.90 -10.44 7.26
N LYS A 189 -27.01 -10.70 7.96
CA LYS A 189 -27.21 -11.94 8.73
C LYS A 189 -27.13 -13.18 7.85
N SER A 190 -27.81 -13.16 6.70
CA SER A 190 -27.82 -14.29 5.77
C SER A 190 -26.42 -14.60 5.23
N VAL A 191 -25.63 -13.55 4.90
CA VAL A 191 -24.25 -13.68 4.43
C VAL A 191 -23.35 -14.25 5.53
N VAL A 192 -23.44 -13.71 6.75
CA VAL A 192 -22.65 -14.18 7.90
C VAL A 192 -22.94 -15.65 8.21
N GLN A 193 -24.19 -16.08 8.17
CA GLN A 193 -24.57 -17.49 8.36
C GLN A 193 -24.04 -18.40 7.24
N SER A 194 -24.01 -17.91 6.00
CA SER A 194 -23.48 -18.68 4.86
C SER A 194 -21.94 -18.81 4.91
N GLU A 195 -21.25 -17.79 5.36
CA GLU A 195 -19.78 -17.79 5.47
C GLU A 195 -19.26 -18.68 6.61
N ALA A 196 -20.03 -18.89 7.67
CA ALA A 196 -19.70 -19.84 8.73
C ALA A 196 -19.48 -21.28 8.20
N LYS A 197 -19.96 -21.57 6.97
CA LYS A 197 -19.74 -22.82 6.23
C LYS A 197 -18.60 -22.75 5.20
N SER A 198 -17.77 -21.70 5.24
CA SER A 198 -16.60 -21.54 4.33
C SER A 198 -15.56 -22.63 4.66
N ASP A 199 -15.46 -23.61 3.76
CA ASP A 199 -14.60 -24.76 3.93
C ASP A 199 -13.22 -24.50 3.33
N TRP A 200 -12.14 -24.61 4.13
CA TRP A 200 -10.76 -24.58 3.65
C TRP A 200 -10.50 -25.60 2.54
N LYS A 201 -11.26 -26.69 2.51
CA LYS A 201 -11.20 -27.70 1.45
C LYS A 201 -11.58 -27.14 0.08
N PHE A 202 -12.45 -26.12 0.03
CA PHE A 202 -12.80 -25.47 -1.24
C PHE A 202 -11.61 -24.70 -1.84
N LEU A 203 -10.76 -24.11 -1.00
CA LEU A 203 -9.53 -23.43 -1.45
C LEU A 203 -8.53 -24.39 -2.08
N LEU A 204 -8.54 -25.66 -1.69
CA LEU A 204 -7.63 -26.70 -2.20
C LEU A 204 -8.13 -27.34 -3.53
N GLN A 205 -9.28 -26.97 -4.04
CA GLN A 205 -9.71 -27.43 -5.36
C GLN A 205 -8.76 -26.95 -6.46
N PRO A 206 -8.34 -27.80 -7.39
CA PRO A 206 -7.22 -27.53 -8.32
C PRO A 206 -7.31 -26.19 -9.06
N GLY A 207 -8.46 -25.86 -9.64
CA GLY A 207 -8.65 -24.60 -10.35
C GLY A 207 -8.60 -23.37 -9.46
N ILE A 208 -9.19 -23.47 -8.27
CA ILE A 208 -9.24 -22.39 -7.28
C ILE A 208 -7.87 -22.18 -6.63
N PHE A 209 -7.21 -23.25 -6.26
CA PHE A 209 -5.83 -23.20 -5.74
C PHE A 209 -4.88 -22.55 -6.75
N LYS A 210 -5.02 -22.87 -8.04
CA LYS A 210 -4.27 -22.24 -9.13
C LYS A 210 -4.54 -20.73 -9.19
N ALA A 211 -5.79 -20.28 -9.04
CA ALA A 211 -6.13 -18.86 -9.00
C ALA A 211 -5.46 -18.14 -7.80
N VAL A 212 -5.44 -18.77 -6.62
CA VAL A 212 -4.79 -18.24 -5.42
C VAL A 212 -3.28 -18.14 -5.61
N LEU A 213 -2.64 -19.17 -6.17
CA LEU A 213 -1.20 -19.15 -6.48
C LEU A 213 -0.85 -18.05 -7.50
N ILE A 214 -1.64 -17.90 -8.55
CA ILE A 214 -1.45 -16.84 -9.55
C ILE A 214 -1.59 -15.47 -8.90
N GLY A 215 -2.59 -15.26 -8.05
CA GLY A 215 -2.77 -14.01 -7.34
C GLY A 215 -1.63 -13.69 -6.38
N ALA A 216 -1.14 -14.67 -5.63
CA ALA A 216 0.05 -14.51 -4.79
C ALA A 216 1.30 -14.20 -5.62
N ALA A 217 1.48 -14.88 -6.76
CA ALA A 217 2.60 -14.66 -7.67
C ALA A 217 2.60 -13.22 -8.24
N ILE A 218 1.47 -12.71 -8.71
CA ILE A 218 1.39 -11.33 -9.20
C ILE A 218 1.55 -10.29 -8.07
N ALA A 219 1.10 -10.61 -6.85
CA ALA A 219 1.30 -9.74 -5.70
C ALA A 219 2.78 -9.60 -5.34
N ILE A 220 3.55 -10.68 -5.34
CA ILE A 220 5.01 -10.68 -5.12
C ILE A 220 5.74 -10.03 -6.29
N LEU A 221 5.50 -10.48 -7.53
CA LEU A 221 6.18 -9.97 -8.72
C LEU A 221 5.93 -8.48 -8.93
N GLY A 222 4.74 -7.98 -8.60
CA GLY A 222 4.44 -6.56 -8.64
C GLY A 222 5.37 -5.72 -7.76
N GLN A 223 5.85 -6.28 -6.64
CA GLN A 223 6.83 -5.60 -5.78
C GLN A 223 8.24 -5.65 -6.39
N PHE A 224 8.62 -6.77 -7.02
CA PHE A 224 9.93 -6.94 -7.66
C PHE A 224 10.16 -6.06 -8.90
N MET A 225 9.14 -5.35 -9.36
CA MET A 225 9.32 -4.31 -10.40
C MET A 225 9.97 -3.03 -9.89
N GLY A 226 10.24 -2.90 -8.59
CA GLY A 226 11.06 -1.84 -8.02
C GLY A 226 10.33 -0.58 -7.58
N VAL A 227 8.99 -0.52 -7.56
CA VAL A 227 8.26 0.68 -7.13
C VAL A 227 8.63 1.11 -5.72
N ASN A 228 8.71 0.16 -4.78
CA ASN A 228 9.09 0.45 -3.42
C ASN A 228 10.59 0.83 -3.26
N ALA A 229 11.45 0.37 -4.16
CA ALA A 229 12.84 0.83 -4.22
C ALA A 229 12.88 2.34 -4.54
N VAL A 230 12.13 2.80 -5.52
CA VAL A 230 12.02 4.22 -5.89
C VAL A 230 11.40 5.05 -4.76
N LEU A 231 10.32 4.55 -4.14
CA LEU A 231 9.60 5.29 -3.09
C LEU A 231 10.41 5.38 -1.77
N TYR A 232 11.19 4.36 -1.43
CA TYR A 232 11.93 4.31 -0.15
C TYR A 232 13.36 4.83 -0.26
N TYR A 233 14.02 4.61 -1.39
CA TYR A 233 15.44 4.93 -1.59
C TYR A 233 15.66 5.99 -2.66
N GLY A 234 14.58 6.64 -3.15
CA GLY A 234 14.67 7.68 -4.18
C GLY A 234 15.70 8.77 -3.88
N PRO A 235 15.70 9.40 -2.68
CA PRO A 235 16.70 10.41 -2.34
C PRO A 235 18.14 9.87 -2.48
N SER A 236 18.44 8.70 -1.94
CA SER A 236 19.78 8.09 -2.05
C SER A 236 20.17 7.79 -3.49
N ILE A 237 19.22 7.37 -4.35
CA ILE A 237 19.46 7.12 -5.76
C ILE A 237 19.74 8.42 -6.52
N PHE A 238 19.06 9.52 -6.17
CA PHE A 238 19.30 10.84 -6.75
C PHE A 238 20.65 11.42 -6.27
N GLU A 239 21.04 11.19 -5.02
CA GLU A 239 22.35 11.58 -4.50
C GLU A 239 23.49 10.81 -5.21
N GLU A 240 23.32 9.51 -5.47
CA GLU A 240 24.28 8.72 -6.27
C GLU A 240 24.40 9.24 -7.72
N ALA A 241 23.35 9.87 -8.24
CA ALA A 241 23.39 10.56 -9.54
C ALA A 241 24.04 11.95 -9.49
N GLY A 242 24.47 12.39 -8.31
CA GLY A 242 25.20 13.65 -8.11
C GLY A 242 24.32 14.86 -7.74
N LEU A 243 23.06 14.65 -7.32
CA LEU A 243 22.23 15.73 -6.78
C LEU A 243 22.63 16.03 -5.32
N SER A 244 22.48 17.30 -4.91
CA SER A 244 22.58 17.65 -3.50
C SER A 244 21.44 17.01 -2.68
N GLY A 245 21.63 16.81 -1.36
CA GLY A 245 20.58 16.24 -0.52
C GLY A 245 19.27 17.02 -0.57
N GLY A 246 19.31 18.35 -0.70
CA GLY A 246 18.14 19.20 -0.87
C GLY A 246 17.42 18.95 -2.20
N ASP A 247 18.16 18.88 -3.30
CA ASP A 247 17.62 18.61 -4.64
C ASP A 247 17.10 17.18 -4.74
N ALA A 248 17.75 16.23 -4.08
CA ALA A 248 17.30 14.83 -4.02
C ALA A 248 15.95 14.71 -3.30
N LEU A 249 15.78 15.38 -2.17
CA LEU A 249 14.50 15.41 -1.44
C LEU A 249 13.43 16.17 -2.23
N PHE A 250 13.76 17.27 -2.91
CA PHE A 250 12.83 17.97 -3.79
C PHE A 250 12.36 17.08 -4.96
N SER A 251 13.29 16.37 -5.59
CA SER A 251 12.98 15.39 -6.65
C SER A 251 12.02 14.30 -6.14
N GLN A 252 12.20 13.86 -4.89
CA GLN A 252 11.31 12.89 -4.26
C GLN A 252 9.89 13.47 -4.00
N VAL A 253 9.77 14.76 -3.70
CA VAL A 253 8.47 15.44 -3.63
C VAL A 253 7.75 15.40 -4.98
N LEU A 254 8.47 15.65 -6.09
CA LEU A 254 7.89 15.55 -7.44
C LEU A 254 7.45 14.12 -7.78
N VAL A 255 8.22 13.11 -7.38
CA VAL A 255 7.83 11.70 -7.48
C VAL A 255 6.53 11.44 -6.73
N GLY A 256 6.41 11.91 -5.49
CA GLY A 256 5.20 11.80 -4.68
C GLY A 256 4.00 12.51 -5.30
N LEU A 257 4.20 13.71 -5.85
CA LEU A 257 3.16 14.49 -6.52
C LEU A 257 2.62 13.75 -7.77
N VAL A 258 3.51 13.27 -8.64
CA VAL A 258 3.12 12.50 -9.82
C VAL A 258 2.37 11.22 -9.41
N ASN A 259 2.84 10.52 -8.38
CA ASN A 259 2.17 9.34 -7.86
C ASN A 259 0.73 9.66 -7.39
N ALA A 260 0.54 10.73 -6.61
CA ALA A 260 -0.77 11.12 -6.09
C ALA A 260 -1.71 11.56 -7.23
N VAL A 261 -1.28 12.44 -8.11
CA VAL A 261 -2.09 12.92 -9.25
C VAL A 261 -2.47 11.76 -10.16
N THR A 262 -1.52 10.89 -10.49
CA THR A 262 -1.78 9.73 -11.35
C THR A 262 -2.74 8.74 -10.71
N THR A 263 -2.65 8.55 -9.39
CA THR A 263 -3.60 7.69 -8.65
C THR A 263 -5.03 8.23 -8.75
N VAL A 264 -5.22 9.56 -8.64
CA VAL A 264 -6.53 10.18 -8.88
C VAL A 264 -7.03 9.88 -10.30
N ILE A 265 -6.19 10.08 -11.30
CA ILE A 265 -6.54 9.82 -12.71
C ILE A 265 -6.89 8.35 -12.92
N ALA A 266 -6.13 7.43 -12.31
CA ALA A 266 -6.34 5.98 -12.42
C ALA A 266 -7.72 5.54 -11.94
N VAL A 267 -8.24 6.13 -10.86
CA VAL A 267 -9.59 5.83 -10.32
C VAL A 267 -10.68 6.09 -11.36
N PHE A 268 -10.52 7.10 -12.23
CA PHE A 268 -11.49 7.42 -13.27
C PHE A 268 -11.33 6.60 -14.57
N ILE A 269 -10.12 6.09 -14.81
CA ILE A 269 -9.77 5.42 -16.08
C ILE A 269 -9.94 3.90 -15.98
N ILE A 270 -9.75 3.31 -14.80
CA ILE A 270 -9.71 1.85 -14.61
C ILE A 270 -10.96 1.12 -15.16
N ASP A 271 -12.14 1.71 -15.00
CA ASP A 271 -13.39 1.11 -15.46
C ASP A 271 -13.62 1.29 -16.97
N LYS A 272 -13.01 2.31 -17.57
CA LYS A 272 -13.19 2.64 -19.01
C LYS A 272 -12.23 1.84 -19.90
N VAL A 273 -10.97 1.69 -19.50
CA VAL A 273 -9.92 1.07 -20.31
C VAL A 273 -9.88 -0.44 -20.14
N GLY A 274 -10.18 -0.91 -18.93
CA GLY A 274 -10.08 -2.32 -18.55
C GLY A 274 -8.77 -2.65 -17.85
N ARG A 275 -8.86 -3.64 -16.94
CA ARG A 275 -7.77 -3.98 -16.01
C ARG A 275 -6.54 -4.49 -16.77
N LYS A 276 -6.74 -5.42 -17.66
CA LYS A 276 -5.67 -6.10 -18.41
C LYS A 276 -4.92 -5.15 -19.36
N LYS A 277 -5.66 -4.27 -20.06
CA LYS A 277 -5.07 -3.27 -20.96
C LYS A 277 -4.23 -2.25 -20.19
N LEU A 278 -4.73 -1.76 -19.04
CA LEU A 278 -3.95 -0.84 -18.20
C LEU A 278 -2.64 -1.45 -17.73
N VAL A 279 -2.66 -2.74 -17.34
CA VAL A 279 -1.44 -3.45 -16.95
C VAL A 279 -0.47 -3.53 -18.13
N TYR A 280 -0.92 -3.87 -19.35
CA TYR A 280 -0.02 -3.96 -20.50
C TYR A 280 0.65 -2.62 -20.83
N TYR A 281 -0.13 -1.56 -20.97
CA TYR A 281 0.43 -0.23 -21.28
C TYR A 281 1.34 0.27 -20.17
N GLY A 282 0.90 0.16 -18.91
CA GLY A 282 1.68 0.64 -17.78
C GLY A 282 2.97 -0.14 -17.58
N VAL A 283 2.93 -1.49 -17.58
CA VAL A 283 4.14 -2.29 -17.39
C VAL A 283 5.10 -2.15 -18.56
N SER A 284 4.61 -2.04 -19.80
CA SER A 284 5.48 -1.73 -20.95
C SER A 284 6.18 -0.39 -20.79
N GLY A 285 5.46 0.65 -20.33
CA GLY A 285 6.07 1.95 -20.01
C GLY A 285 7.07 1.87 -18.85
N MET A 286 6.78 1.06 -17.83
CA MET A 286 7.74 0.80 -16.74
C MET A 286 9.02 0.15 -17.25
N VAL A 287 8.92 -0.88 -18.10
CA VAL A 287 10.10 -1.53 -18.71
C VAL A 287 10.94 -0.51 -19.47
N LEU A 288 10.31 0.30 -20.32
CA LEU A 288 11.01 1.36 -21.07
C LEU A 288 11.72 2.34 -20.13
N SER A 289 11.03 2.81 -19.10
CA SER A 289 11.61 3.73 -18.11
C SER A 289 12.79 3.12 -17.38
N LEU A 290 12.65 1.88 -16.89
CA LEU A 290 13.70 1.17 -16.16
C LEU A 290 14.95 0.95 -17.01
N LEU A 291 14.77 0.64 -18.30
CA LEU A 291 15.87 0.54 -19.27
C LEU A 291 16.56 1.90 -19.49
N LEU A 292 15.78 2.99 -19.59
CA LEU A 292 16.31 4.34 -19.75
C LEU A 292 17.04 4.81 -18.48
N ILE A 293 16.55 4.48 -17.29
CA ILE A 293 17.23 4.75 -16.01
C ILE A 293 18.55 3.96 -15.95
N GLY A 294 18.53 2.67 -16.28
CA GLY A 294 19.74 1.86 -16.35
C GLY A 294 20.75 2.39 -17.35
N PHE A 295 20.29 2.80 -18.53
CA PHE A 295 21.13 3.47 -19.56
C PHE A 295 21.73 4.78 -19.03
N TYR A 296 20.95 5.62 -18.36
CA TYR A 296 21.43 6.85 -17.75
C TYR A 296 22.58 6.59 -16.79
N PHE A 297 22.41 5.69 -15.81
CA PHE A 297 23.46 5.37 -14.84
C PHE A 297 24.73 4.76 -15.49
N ARG A 298 24.60 4.12 -16.64
CA ARG A 298 25.76 3.52 -17.34
C ARG A 298 26.53 4.52 -18.21
N PHE A 299 25.84 5.47 -18.83
CA PHE A 299 26.40 6.31 -19.88
C PHE A 299 26.32 7.82 -19.62
N SER A 300 25.71 8.28 -18.50
CA SER A 300 25.50 9.70 -18.23
C SER A 300 26.79 10.52 -18.23
N ILE A 301 27.85 9.99 -17.63
CA ILE A 301 29.17 10.65 -17.55
C ILE A 301 29.80 10.75 -18.95
N SER A 302 29.75 9.69 -19.74
CA SER A 302 30.37 9.65 -21.07
C SER A 302 29.62 10.51 -22.10
N LEU A 303 28.30 10.69 -21.92
CA LEU A 303 27.45 11.46 -22.81
C LEU A 303 27.13 12.88 -22.29
N GLY A 304 27.59 13.25 -21.08
CA GLY A 304 27.30 14.54 -20.47
C GLY A 304 25.81 14.79 -20.24
N LEU A 305 25.02 13.74 -19.90
CA LEU A 305 23.59 13.87 -19.72
C LEU A 305 23.24 14.59 -18.42
N PRO A 306 22.41 15.64 -18.45
CA PRO A 306 22.00 16.33 -17.23
C PRO A 306 21.07 15.50 -16.35
N ASN A 307 21.10 15.76 -15.04
CA ASN A 307 20.32 15.03 -14.03
C ASN A 307 18.79 15.13 -14.25
N ASN A 308 18.33 16.15 -14.96
CA ASN A 308 16.91 16.31 -15.29
C ASN A 308 16.35 15.14 -16.12
N PHE A 309 17.17 14.47 -16.95
CA PHE A 309 16.74 13.28 -17.68
C PHE A 309 16.43 12.13 -16.73
N LEU A 310 17.26 11.93 -15.70
CA LEU A 310 17.02 10.91 -14.70
C LEU A 310 15.70 11.16 -13.97
N LEU A 311 15.47 12.38 -13.50
CA LEU A 311 14.23 12.77 -12.86
C LEU A 311 13.02 12.51 -13.79
N PHE A 312 13.10 12.90 -15.06
CA PHE A 312 12.04 12.65 -16.02
C PHE A 312 11.72 11.15 -16.19
N PHE A 313 12.74 10.29 -16.27
CA PHE A 313 12.54 8.85 -16.39
C PHE A 313 11.93 8.25 -15.11
N PHE A 314 12.31 8.75 -13.93
CA PHE A 314 11.67 8.34 -12.66
C PHE A 314 10.21 8.77 -12.59
N LEU A 315 9.90 10.01 -12.98
CA LEU A 315 8.51 10.51 -13.01
C LEU A 315 7.65 9.69 -14.00
N PHE A 316 8.20 9.37 -15.17
CA PHE A 316 7.51 8.54 -16.16
C PHE A 316 7.32 7.10 -15.65
N TYR A 317 8.32 6.52 -14.98
CA TYR A 317 8.19 5.22 -14.33
C TYR A 317 7.07 5.20 -13.30
N VAL A 318 7.04 6.19 -12.40
CA VAL A 318 6.03 6.28 -11.34
C VAL A 318 4.65 6.52 -11.92
N PHE A 319 4.53 7.35 -12.96
CA PHE A 319 3.29 7.54 -13.70
C PHE A 319 2.77 6.21 -14.26
N CYS A 320 3.60 5.46 -14.96
CA CYS A 320 3.23 4.16 -15.54
C CYS A 320 2.84 3.14 -14.45
N CYS A 321 3.54 3.12 -13.32
CA CYS A 321 3.24 2.25 -12.21
C CYS A 321 1.92 2.62 -11.51
N ALA A 322 1.71 3.91 -11.21
CA ALA A 322 0.54 4.39 -10.49
C ALA A 322 -0.75 4.19 -11.28
N ILE A 323 -0.72 4.43 -12.61
CA ILE A 323 -1.90 4.26 -13.46
C ILE A 323 -2.25 2.79 -13.72
N SER A 324 -1.30 1.88 -13.53
CA SER A 324 -1.46 0.45 -13.84
C SER A 324 -1.47 -0.41 -12.58
N ILE A 325 -0.30 -0.86 -12.12
CA ILE A 325 -0.19 -1.88 -11.09
C ILE A 325 -0.76 -1.40 -9.77
N SER A 326 -0.41 -0.20 -9.31
CA SER A 326 -0.85 0.30 -8.02
C SER A 326 -2.38 0.45 -7.94
N ALA A 327 -3.02 0.85 -9.02
CA ALA A 327 -4.47 1.00 -9.09
C ALA A 327 -5.20 -0.33 -9.32
N VAL A 328 -4.61 -1.21 -10.15
CA VAL A 328 -5.30 -2.40 -10.68
C VAL A 328 -5.15 -3.61 -9.78
N ILE A 329 -4.04 -3.78 -9.05
CA ILE A 329 -3.70 -5.04 -8.37
C ILE A 329 -4.78 -5.52 -7.41
N PHE A 330 -5.25 -4.67 -6.50
CA PHE A 330 -6.27 -5.06 -5.53
C PHE A 330 -7.64 -5.31 -6.16
N VAL A 331 -7.99 -4.53 -7.19
CA VAL A 331 -9.23 -4.71 -7.95
C VAL A 331 -9.18 -6.05 -8.69
N LEU A 332 -8.10 -6.31 -9.40
CA LEU A 332 -7.90 -7.55 -10.15
C LEU A 332 -7.94 -8.79 -9.23
N LEU A 333 -7.24 -8.74 -8.08
CA LEU A 333 -7.26 -9.80 -7.09
C LEU A 333 -8.65 -10.03 -6.53
N SER A 334 -9.40 -8.98 -6.21
CA SER A 334 -10.77 -9.11 -5.69
C SER A 334 -11.77 -9.66 -6.70
N GLU A 335 -11.58 -9.35 -7.99
CA GLU A 335 -12.44 -9.80 -9.08
C GLU A 335 -12.12 -11.24 -9.52
N MET A 336 -10.87 -11.68 -9.39
CA MET A 336 -10.47 -13.01 -9.84
C MET A 336 -10.82 -14.14 -8.87
N TYR A 337 -11.12 -13.84 -7.60
CA TYR A 337 -11.41 -14.86 -6.61
C TYR A 337 -12.92 -15.11 -6.45
N PRO A 338 -13.36 -16.40 -6.34
CA PRO A 338 -14.73 -16.74 -6.01
C PRO A 338 -15.19 -16.08 -4.72
N THR A 339 -16.45 -15.66 -4.67
CA THR A 339 -17.02 -14.92 -3.53
C THR A 339 -16.85 -15.68 -2.22
N ARG A 340 -17.03 -17.02 -2.26
CA ARG A 340 -16.98 -17.92 -1.10
C ARG A 340 -15.62 -17.91 -0.37
N ILE A 341 -14.50 -17.71 -1.08
CA ILE A 341 -13.14 -17.77 -0.51
C ILE A 341 -12.38 -16.44 -0.66
N ARG A 342 -13.02 -15.41 -1.20
CA ARG A 342 -12.37 -14.14 -1.55
C ARG A 342 -11.59 -13.54 -0.38
N GLY A 343 -12.17 -13.49 0.81
CA GLY A 343 -11.51 -12.92 2.00
C GLY A 343 -10.21 -13.65 2.32
N MET A 344 -10.23 -14.98 2.29
CA MET A 344 -9.07 -15.82 2.57
C MET A 344 -7.99 -15.69 1.48
N ALA A 345 -8.39 -15.74 0.20
CA ALA A 345 -7.50 -15.59 -0.93
C ALA A 345 -6.85 -14.19 -0.98
N MET A 346 -7.62 -13.13 -0.68
CA MET A 346 -7.09 -11.77 -0.55
C MET A 346 -6.10 -11.64 0.60
N SER A 347 -6.31 -12.32 1.72
CA SER A 347 -5.36 -12.33 2.84
C SER A 347 -4.04 -13.01 2.46
N ILE A 348 -4.09 -14.12 1.72
CA ILE A 348 -2.89 -14.80 1.19
C ILE A 348 -2.15 -13.88 0.20
N ALA A 349 -2.86 -13.24 -0.73
CA ALA A 349 -2.26 -12.32 -1.67
C ALA A 349 -1.68 -11.07 -0.99
N GLY A 350 -2.36 -10.53 0.03
CA GLY A 350 -1.87 -9.43 0.86
C GLY A 350 -0.61 -9.79 1.64
N PHE A 351 -0.56 -10.98 2.24
CA PHE A 351 0.64 -11.49 2.88
C PHE A 351 1.81 -11.62 1.89
N ALA A 352 1.55 -12.22 0.72
CA ALA A 352 2.53 -12.35 -0.35
C ALA A 352 3.06 -10.97 -0.83
N LEU A 353 2.19 -9.97 -0.94
CA LEU A 353 2.56 -8.60 -1.26
C LEU A 353 3.53 -8.01 -0.22
N TRP A 354 3.25 -8.15 1.06
CA TRP A 354 4.11 -7.65 2.12
C TRP A 354 5.45 -8.38 2.20
N VAL A 355 5.48 -9.69 1.95
CA VAL A 355 6.73 -10.45 1.81
C VAL A 355 7.55 -9.92 0.63
N GLY A 356 6.92 -9.70 -0.53
CA GLY A 356 7.58 -9.09 -1.69
C GLY A 356 8.13 -7.69 -1.40
N THR A 357 7.34 -6.85 -0.73
CA THR A 357 7.76 -5.50 -0.29
C THR A 357 8.97 -5.56 0.64
N TYR A 358 8.98 -6.49 1.60
CA TYR A 358 10.10 -6.69 2.51
C TYR A 358 11.36 -7.11 1.76
N LEU A 359 11.25 -8.10 0.88
CA LEU A 359 12.38 -8.60 0.10
C LEU A 359 12.99 -7.48 -0.76
N VAL A 360 12.19 -6.71 -1.48
CA VAL A 360 12.67 -5.58 -2.27
C VAL A 360 13.30 -4.52 -1.37
N GLY A 361 12.64 -4.16 -0.27
CA GLY A 361 13.16 -3.18 0.67
C GLY A 361 14.51 -3.57 1.31
N GLN A 362 14.76 -4.86 1.53
CA GLN A 362 16.04 -5.35 2.07
C GLN A 362 17.11 -5.54 0.99
N LEU A 363 16.71 -6.02 -0.18
CA LEU A 363 17.66 -6.31 -1.24
C LEU A 363 18.11 -5.05 -1.98
N THR A 364 17.30 -3.99 -2.05
CA THR A 364 17.62 -2.78 -2.82
C THR A 364 18.96 -2.14 -2.41
N PRO A 365 19.27 -1.88 -1.12
CA PRO A 365 20.58 -1.32 -0.76
C PRO A 365 21.75 -2.21 -1.16
N TRP A 366 21.60 -3.53 -0.96
CA TRP A 366 22.61 -4.50 -1.39
C TRP A 366 22.78 -4.52 -2.91
N MET A 367 21.69 -4.44 -3.66
CA MET A 367 21.72 -4.41 -5.13
C MET A 367 22.39 -3.13 -5.66
N LEU A 368 22.05 -1.97 -5.08
CA LEU A 368 22.68 -0.70 -5.47
C LEU A 368 24.19 -0.73 -5.25
N GLN A 369 24.66 -1.30 -4.14
CA GLN A 369 26.08 -1.39 -3.82
C GLN A 369 26.83 -2.44 -4.67
N ASN A 370 26.23 -3.61 -4.94
CA ASN A 370 26.92 -4.74 -5.56
C ASN A 370 26.63 -4.90 -7.07
N LEU A 371 25.43 -4.54 -7.54
CA LEU A 371 25.04 -4.62 -8.96
C LEU A 371 25.14 -3.28 -9.68
N THR A 372 25.53 -2.22 -8.99
CA THR A 372 25.44 -0.83 -9.41
C THR A 372 23.98 -0.37 -9.64
N PRO A 373 23.68 0.93 -9.66
CA PRO A 373 22.32 1.40 -10.00
C PRO A 373 21.84 0.89 -11.36
N ALA A 374 22.73 0.93 -12.39
CA ALA A 374 22.37 0.43 -13.72
C ALA A 374 21.93 -1.03 -13.73
N GLY A 375 22.68 -1.92 -13.06
CA GLY A 375 22.34 -3.33 -12.94
C GLY A 375 21.06 -3.58 -12.14
N THR A 376 20.85 -2.81 -11.08
CA THR A 376 19.64 -2.88 -10.23
C THR A 376 18.38 -2.56 -11.04
N PHE A 377 18.37 -1.46 -11.80
CA PHE A 377 17.21 -1.07 -12.60
C PHE A 377 16.98 -2.01 -13.79
N LEU A 378 18.06 -2.57 -14.38
CA LEU A 378 17.94 -3.63 -15.39
C LEU A 378 17.28 -4.89 -14.82
N LEU A 379 17.65 -5.30 -13.60
CA LEU A 379 17.02 -6.44 -12.94
C LEU A 379 15.52 -6.19 -12.70
N PHE A 380 15.12 -4.99 -12.26
CA PHE A 380 13.71 -4.65 -12.12
C PHE A 380 12.97 -4.70 -13.47
N ALA A 381 13.60 -4.26 -14.56
CA ALA A 381 13.03 -4.38 -15.91
C ALA A 381 12.82 -5.86 -16.32
N ILE A 382 13.78 -6.74 -16.02
CA ILE A 382 13.66 -8.18 -16.27
C ILE A 382 12.50 -8.78 -15.45
N MET A 383 12.30 -8.35 -14.19
CA MET A 383 11.20 -8.84 -13.34
C MET A 383 9.81 -8.41 -13.84
N CYS A 384 9.71 -7.37 -14.66
CA CYS A 384 8.45 -7.01 -15.32
C CYS A 384 7.98 -8.08 -16.33
N VAL A 385 8.91 -8.81 -16.95
CA VAL A 385 8.60 -9.81 -18.00
C VAL A 385 7.72 -10.96 -17.48
N PRO A 386 8.08 -11.70 -16.41
CA PRO A 386 7.24 -12.77 -15.89
C PRO A 386 5.85 -12.23 -15.43
N TYR A 387 5.78 -11.03 -14.92
CA TYR A 387 4.50 -10.41 -14.55
C TYR A 387 3.58 -10.24 -15.78
N ILE A 388 4.07 -9.64 -16.86
CA ILE A 388 3.31 -9.47 -18.10
C ILE A 388 2.88 -10.83 -18.66
N LEU A 389 3.76 -11.83 -18.66
CA LEU A 389 3.46 -13.17 -19.16
C LEU A 389 2.35 -13.85 -18.35
N ILE A 390 2.37 -13.72 -17.03
CA ILE A 390 1.31 -14.27 -16.16
C ILE A 390 -0.02 -13.56 -16.45
N VAL A 391 -0.03 -12.24 -16.50
CA VAL A 391 -1.25 -11.47 -16.78
C VAL A 391 -1.78 -11.79 -18.18
N TRP A 392 -0.89 -11.96 -19.17
CA TRP A 392 -1.30 -12.28 -20.53
C TRP A 392 -1.92 -13.65 -20.66
N LYS A 393 -1.24 -14.69 -20.18
CA LYS A 393 -1.62 -16.10 -20.44
C LYS A 393 -2.59 -16.68 -19.43
N LEU A 394 -2.52 -16.23 -18.17
CA LEU A 394 -3.20 -16.94 -17.08
C LEU A 394 -4.40 -16.17 -16.54
N ILE A 395 -4.41 -14.84 -16.56
CA ILE A 395 -5.47 -14.04 -15.99
C ILE A 395 -6.51 -13.70 -17.08
N PRO A 396 -7.82 -13.94 -16.82
CA PRO A 396 -8.88 -13.49 -17.73
C PRO A 396 -9.06 -11.97 -17.63
N GLU A 397 -9.62 -11.32 -18.68
CA GLU A 397 -10.13 -9.96 -18.53
C GLU A 397 -11.36 -10.00 -17.63
N THR A 398 -11.36 -9.15 -16.60
CA THR A 398 -12.42 -9.13 -15.59
C THR A 398 -13.46 -8.03 -15.84
N THR A 399 -13.08 -7.02 -16.65
CA THR A 399 -13.96 -5.89 -16.97
C THR A 399 -15.25 -6.34 -17.64
N GLY A 400 -16.39 -5.95 -17.05
CA GLY A 400 -17.73 -6.26 -17.59
C GLY A 400 -18.18 -7.71 -17.43
N LYS A 401 -17.41 -8.55 -16.71
CA LYS A 401 -17.80 -9.94 -16.41
C LYS A 401 -18.35 -10.05 -15.00
N SER A 402 -19.32 -10.95 -14.83
CA SER A 402 -19.82 -11.30 -13.50
C SER A 402 -18.81 -12.19 -12.76
N LEU A 403 -18.89 -12.17 -11.43
CA LEU A 403 -18.00 -12.97 -10.58
C LEU A 403 -18.20 -14.47 -10.81
N GLU A 404 -19.46 -14.87 -11.13
CA GLU A 404 -19.84 -16.24 -11.45
C GLU A 404 -19.21 -16.71 -12.78
N GLU A 405 -19.06 -15.82 -13.75
CA GLU A 405 -18.38 -16.12 -15.02
C GLU A 405 -16.90 -16.34 -14.81
N ILE A 406 -16.27 -15.55 -13.92
CA ILE A 406 -14.86 -15.69 -13.58
C ILE A 406 -14.62 -16.97 -12.76
N GLU A 407 -15.52 -17.30 -11.84
CA GLU A 407 -15.48 -18.56 -11.07
C GLU A 407 -15.55 -19.77 -12.00
N ARG A 408 -16.48 -19.76 -12.96
CA ARG A 408 -16.61 -20.82 -13.99
C ARG A 408 -15.36 -20.95 -14.86
N TYR A 409 -14.66 -19.84 -15.15
CA TYR A 409 -13.40 -19.88 -15.89
C TYR A 409 -12.31 -20.66 -15.12
N TRP A 410 -12.22 -20.48 -13.81
CA TRP A 410 -11.25 -21.18 -12.98
C TRP A 410 -11.61 -22.65 -12.75
N MET A 411 -12.88 -22.97 -12.63
CA MET A 411 -13.33 -24.36 -12.45
C MET A 411 -13.21 -25.22 -13.73
N LYS A 412 -13.15 -24.59 -14.90
CA LYS A 412 -12.95 -25.30 -16.19
C LYS A 412 -11.48 -25.54 -16.54
N LYS A 413 -10.55 -24.97 -15.83
CA LYS A 413 -9.09 -25.07 -16.03
C LYS A 413 -8.41 -25.89 -14.93
#